data_bded281c03179f3ac1ef6f73701ef5d2
#
_entry.id   bded281c03179f3ac1ef6f73701ef5d2
#
_cell.length_a   1.000
_cell.length_b   1.000
_cell.length_c   1.000
_cell.angle_alpha   90.00
_cell.angle_beta   90.00
_cell.angle_gamma   90.00
#
_symmetry.space_group_name_H-M   'P 1'
#
loop_
_entity.id
_entity.type
_entity.pdbx_description
1 polymer ?
#
loop_
_entity_poly.entity_id
_entity_poly.type
_entity_poly.pdbx_seq_one_letter_code
_entity_poly.pdbx_strand_id
1 'polypeptide(L)'
;MKILIVEDEAHTGEYLKKGLREAGYYTELMRDGVDGLHEATEGDYDLVLLDVNLPGIDGWSVLRSLRRKKPHLPVLYLTARDSIEDRVKGLELGADDYLIKPFSFSELLARIKTVLRRGIQSQESTTLQVADLQLDLVRRRASRAGRRLDLTAKEFGLLELFMRRQGEVLPRTLIASLMWDINFDSESNVIVVAVGRLRSKIDDAFDAKLLRTVRGMGYVLDEPEPETEP
;
A
#
# COMPACT_ATOMS: atom_id res chain seq x y z
N MET A 1 -1.27 -1.93 -0.40
CA MET A 1 0.14 -1.49 -0.48
C MET A 1 0.40 -0.39 0.52
N LYS A 2 1.46 -0.53 1.32
CA LYS A 2 1.84 0.40 2.40
C LYS A 2 3.04 1.25 1.97
N ILE A 3 2.93 2.57 2.04
CA ILE A 3 3.96 3.52 1.62
C ILE A 3 4.42 4.30 2.84
N LEU A 4 5.73 4.28 3.10
CA LEU A 4 6.36 5.16 4.07
C LEU A 4 6.73 6.48 3.38
N ILE A 5 6.37 7.59 4.01
CA ILE A 5 6.75 8.94 3.60
C ILE A 5 7.75 9.47 4.62
N VAL A 6 8.93 9.89 4.18
CA VAL A 6 9.94 10.53 5.02
C VAL A 6 10.17 11.93 4.46
N GLU A 7 9.54 12.92 5.12
CA GLU A 7 9.43 14.31 4.64
C GLU A 7 9.32 15.24 5.85
N ASP A 8 10.23 16.15 6.01
CA ASP A 8 10.28 17.07 7.17
C ASP A 8 9.33 18.27 7.02
N GLU A 9 9.05 18.70 5.79
CA GLU A 9 8.11 19.78 5.55
C GLU A 9 6.67 19.34 5.85
N ALA A 10 6.11 19.90 6.92
CA ALA A 10 4.80 19.49 7.43
C ALA A 10 3.69 19.53 6.38
N HIS A 11 3.66 20.60 5.57
CA HIS A 11 2.62 20.80 4.55
C HIS A 11 2.72 19.77 3.42
N THR A 12 3.92 19.54 2.91
CA THR A 12 4.20 18.56 1.85
C THR A 12 3.92 17.13 2.33
N GLY A 13 4.37 16.77 3.55
CA GLY A 13 4.11 15.46 4.13
C GLY A 13 2.62 15.14 4.29
N GLU A 14 1.83 16.09 4.84
CA GLU A 14 0.39 15.89 4.99
C GLU A 14 -0.35 15.88 3.63
N TYR A 15 0.07 16.70 2.67
CA TYR A 15 -0.46 16.67 1.32
C TYR A 15 -0.24 15.30 0.64
N LEU A 16 0.97 14.75 0.73
CA LEU A 16 1.31 13.44 0.21
C LEU A 16 0.51 12.34 0.92
N LYS A 17 0.47 12.38 2.25
CA LYS A 17 -0.28 11.42 3.08
C LYS A 17 -1.75 11.39 2.68
N LYS A 18 -2.39 12.55 2.59
CA LYS A 18 -3.80 12.68 2.19
C LYS A 18 -4.05 12.17 0.78
N GLY A 19 -3.28 12.65 -0.20
CA GLY A 19 -3.49 12.28 -1.61
C GLY A 19 -3.27 10.79 -1.86
N LEU A 20 -2.24 10.19 -1.25
CA LEU A 20 -1.98 8.76 -1.38
C LEU A 20 -3.07 7.90 -0.72
N ARG A 21 -3.62 8.34 0.41
CA ARG A 21 -4.77 7.66 1.03
C ARG A 21 -6.02 7.73 0.17
N GLU A 22 -6.30 8.89 -0.44
CA GLU A 22 -7.39 9.03 -1.41
C GLU A 22 -7.20 8.14 -2.64
N ALA A 23 -5.93 7.92 -3.04
CA ALA A 23 -5.57 6.97 -4.09
C ALA A 23 -5.59 5.50 -3.64
N GLY A 24 -5.91 5.21 -2.35
CA GLY A 24 -6.09 3.86 -1.78
C GLY A 24 -4.80 3.17 -1.37
N TYR A 25 -3.76 3.94 -0.99
CA TYR A 25 -2.57 3.44 -0.33
C TYR A 25 -2.66 3.63 1.19
N TYR A 26 -2.04 2.73 1.95
CA TYR A 26 -1.75 2.98 3.37
C TYR A 26 -0.51 3.83 3.47
N THR A 27 -0.51 4.82 4.35
CA THR A 27 0.62 5.74 4.45
C THR A 27 0.99 6.00 5.90
N GLU A 28 2.27 5.96 6.18
CA GLU A 28 2.87 6.50 7.40
C GLU A 28 3.81 7.65 7.04
N LEU A 29 3.95 8.61 7.95
CA LEU A 29 4.75 9.82 7.74
C LEU A 29 5.73 9.98 8.89
N MET A 30 7.02 9.99 8.55
CA MET A 30 8.14 10.34 9.43
C MET A 30 8.71 11.68 9.00
N ARG A 31 9.18 12.48 9.98
CA ARG A 31 9.60 13.87 9.74
C ARG A 31 11.10 14.10 9.89
N ASP A 32 11.84 13.05 10.15
CA ASP A 32 13.29 13.06 10.20
C ASP A 32 13.88 11.76 9.67
N GLY A 33 15.17 11.80 9.33
CA GLY A 33 15.84 10.67 8.71
C GLY A 33 16.11 9.52 9.67
N VAL A 34 16.20 9.76 10.99
CA VAL A 34 16.47 8.71 11.99
C VAL A 34 15.25 7.85 12.17
N ASP A 35 14.09 8.48 12.43
CA ASP A 35 12.81 7.79 12.58
C ASP A 35 12.40 7.14 11.25
N GLY A 36 12.66 7.83 10.12
CA GLY A 36 12.41 7.30 8.78
C GLY A 36 13.20 6.03 8.50
N LEU A 37 14.49 5.99 8.85
CA LEU A 37 15.32 4.80 8.70
C LEU A 37 14.88 3.67 9.62
N HIS A 38 14.57 3.99 10.88
CA HIS A 38 14.09 3.00 11.84
C HIS A 38 12.81 2.35 11.33
N GLU A 39 11.82 3.15 10.97
CA GLU A 39 10.53 2.67 10.50
C GLU A 39 10.65 1.90 9.17
N ALA A 40 11.44 2.39 8.21
CA ALA A 40 11.69 1.68 6.96
C ALA A 40 12.37 0.32 7.17
N THR A 41 13.16 0.17 8.24
CA THR A 41 13.88 -1.07 8.54
C THR A 41 12.99 -2.09 9.25
N GLU A 42 12.25 -1.67 10.27
CA GLU A 42 11.45 -2.55 11.14
C GLU A 42 10.03 -2.79 10.57
N GLY A 43 9.47 -1.79 9.90
CA GLY A 43 8.12 -1.87 9.33
C GLY A 43 8.09 -2.66 8.02
N ASP A 44 6.89 -3.08 7.62
CA ASP A 44 6.64 -3.77 6.36
C ASP A 44 6.01 -2.81 5.34
N TYR A 45 6.85 -2.30 4.44
CA TYR A 45 6.49 -1.31 3.42
C TYR A 45 6.74 -1.83 2.02
N ASP A 46 5.87 -1.45 1.10
CA ASP A 46 6.00 -1.76 -0.34
C ASP A 46 6.84 -0.68 -1.08
N LEU A 47 6.94 0.53 -0.51
CA LEU A 47 7.67 1.66 -1.08
C LEU A 47 8.02 2.68 0.01
N VAL A 48 9.17 3.34 -0.15
CA VAL A 48 9.55 4.53 0.62
C VAL A 48 9.59 5.74 -0.30
N LEU A 49 8.86 6.80 0.04
CA LEU A 49 9.05 8.15 -0.50
C LEU A 49 10.01 8.88 0.43
N LEU A 50 11.14 9.31 -0.07
CA LEU A 50 12.25 9.80 0.75
C LEU A 50 12.73 11.17 0.28
N ASP A 51 12.60 12.20 1.12
CA ASP A 51 13.29 13.45 0.85
C ASP A 51 14.80 13.30 1.09
N VAL A 52 15.56 14.02 0.31
CA VAL A 52 17.02 14.11 0.47
C VAL A 52 17.40 15.00 1.65
N ASN A 53 16.69 16.12 1.82
CA ASN A 53 17.00 17.11 2.84
C ASN A 53 16.19 16.84 4.12
N LEU A 54 16.69 15.96 4.97
CA LEU A 54 16.05 15.59 6.23
C LEU A 54 16.89 16.03 7.43
N PRO A 55 16.26 16.40 8.53
CA PRO A 55 16.96 16.58 9.80
C PRO A 55 17.47 15.24 10.37
N GLY A 56 18.47 15.32 11.24
CA GLY A 56 19.13 14.16 11.84
C GLY A 56 20.11 13.51 10.87
N ILE A 57 19.66 12.63 10.02
CA ILE A 57 20.46 12.04 8.92
C ILE A 57 19.81 12.34 7.57
N ASP A 58 20.63 12.70 6.59
CA ASP A 58 20.14 13.00 5.23
C ASP A 58 19.59 11.77 4.51
N GLY A 59 18.75 12.00 3.49
CA GLY A 59 18.13 10.92 2.72
C GLY A 59 19.13 10.01 2.01
N TRP A 60 20.32 10.51 1.64
CA TRP A 60 21.37 9.68 1.05
C TRP A 60 21.90 8.65 2.05
N SER A 61 22.10 9.06 3.29
CA SER A 61 22.56 8.21 4.39
C SER A 61 21.46 7.21 4.81
N VAL A 62 20.20 7.64 4.78
CA VAL A 62 19.04 6.76 4.99
C VAL A 62 19.05 5.64 3.93
N LEU A 63 19.10 5.99 2.63
CA LEU A 63 19.09 4.99 1.56
C LEU A 63 20.28 4.03 1.65
N ARG A 64 21.49 4.55 1.87
CA ARG A 64 22.69 3.71 2.01
C ARG A 64 22.55 2.69 3.12
N SER A 65 21.98 3.09 4.26
CA SER A 65 21.75 2.21 5.41
C SER A 65 20.63 1.21 5.14
N LEU A 66 19.57 1.65 4.49
CA LEU A 66 18.43 0.83 4.11
C LEU A 66 18.84 -0.28 3.12
N ARG A 67 19.67 0.02 2.13
CA ARG A 67 20.15 -0.97 1.13
C ARG A 67 20.94 -2.12 1.75
N ARG A 68 21.57 -1.90 2.91
CA ARG A 68 22.27 -2.97 3.65
C ARG A 68 21.32 -3.93 4.35
N LYS A 69 20.14 -3.45 4.80
CA LYS A 69 19.18 -4.23 5.57
C LYS A 69 18.02 -4.75 4.70
N LYS A 70 17.51 -3.90 3.81
CA LYS A 70 16.40 -4.20 2.88
C LYS A 70 16.78 -3.80 1.44
N PRO A 71 17.63 -4.59 0.77
CA PRO A 71 18.19 -4.23 -0.55
C PRO A 71 17.11 -4.09 -1.63
N HIS A 72 15.98 -4.76 -1.49
CA HIS A 72 14.91 -4.81 -2.48
C HIS A 72 13.72 -3.87 -2.19
N LEU A 73 13.71 -3.17 -1.03
CA LEU A 73 12.63 -2.25 -0.72
C LEU A 73 12.69 -1.04 -1.67
N PRO A 74 11.68 -0.81 -2.51
CA PRO A 74 11.69 0.28 -3.46
C PRO A 74 11.76 1.65 -2.78
N VAL A 75 12.59 2.56 -3.33
CA VAL A 75 12.75 3.93 -2.84
C VAL A 75 12.61 4.91 -3.99
N LEU A 76 11.68 5.86 -3.84
CA LEU A 76 11.50 7.00 -4.73
C LEU A 76 11.92 8.29 -4.00
N TYR A 77 12.94 8.96 -4.50
CA TYR A 77 13.33 10.25 -3.95
C TYR A 77 12.37 11.38 -4.32
N LEU A 78 12.09 12.24 -3.34
CA LEU A 78 11.42 13.54 -3.52
C LEU A 78 12.40 14.63 -3.13
N THR A 79 12.75 15.54 -4.04
CA THR A 79 13.80 16.50 -3.72
C THR A 79 13.70 17.80 -4.49
N ALA A 80 14.13 18.90 -3.91
CA ALA A 80 14.31 20.18 -4.58
C ALA A 80 15.63 20.27 -5.38
N ARG A 81 16.49 19.24 -5.29
CA ARG A 81 17.77 19.22 -5.99
C ARG A 81 17.57 18.73 -7.42
N ASP A 82 17.83 19.60 -8.38
CA ASP A 82 17.65 19.36 -9.81
C ASP A 82 18.98 19.13 -10.56
N SER A 83 20.13 19.19 -9.86
CA SER A 83 21.43 19.00 -10.48
C SER A 83 21.57 17.59 -11.06
N ILE A 84 22.23 17.47 -12.20
CA ILE A 84 22.52 16.17 -12.84
C ILE A 84 23.33 15.29 -11.91
N GLU A 85 24.27 15.88 -11.16
CA GLU A 85 25.13 15.18 -10.22
C GLU A 85 24.35 14.55 -9.06
N ASP A 86 23.38 15.26 -8.49
CA ASP A 86 22.53 14.71 -7.43
C ASP A 86 21.64 13.55 -7.92
N ARG A 87 21.14 13.64 -9.16
CA ARG A 87 20.36 12.54 -9.77
C ARG A 87 21.21 11.30 -10.03
N VAL A 88 22.40 11.48 -10.58
CA VAL A 88 23.37 10.39 -10.80
C VAL A 88 23.72 9.73 -9.47
N LYS A 89 24.07 10.53 -8.45
CA LYS A 89 24.37 10.04 -7.10
C LYS A 89 23.21 9.23 -6.49
N GLY A 90 21.97 9.69 -6.66
CA GLY A 90 20.79 8.97 -6.15
C GLY A 90 20.62 7.59 -6.79
N LEU A 91 20.78 7.51 -8.10
CA LEU A 91 20.70 6.25 -8.85
C LEU A 91 21.87 5.32 -8.51
N GLU A 92 23.08 5.83 -8.39
CA GLU A 92 24.27 5.04 -7.99
C GLU A 92 24.14 4.47 -6.57
N LEU A 93 23.45 5.19 -5.66
CA LEU A 93 23.14 4.71 -4.33
C LEU A 93 22.00 3.66 -4.30
N GLY A 94 21.39 3.39 -5.47
CA GLY A 94 20.37 2.36 -5.61
C GLY A 94 18.94 2.85 -5.37
N ALA A 95 18.63 4.12 -5.60
CA ALA A 95 17.24 4.58 -5.70
C ALA A 95 16.57 4.01 -6.96
N ASP A 96 15.27 3.70 -6.85
CA ASP A 96 14.52 3.12 -7.98
C ASP A 96 13.98 4.18 -8.93
N ASP A 97 13.74 5.40 -8.45
CA ASP A 97 13.37 6.57 -9.25
C ASP A 97 13.56 7.86 -8.45
N TYR A 98 13.30 8.99 -9.10
CA TYR A 98 13.61 10.33 -8.63
C TYR A 98 12.53 11.32 -9.11
N LEU A 99 12.01 12.15 -8.23
CA LEU A 99 11.00 13.17 -8.54
C LEU A 99 11.40 14.53 -7.98
N ILE A 100 11.48 15.52 -8.87
CA ILE A 100 11.91 16.89 -8.53
C ILE A 100 10.72 17.70 -8.05
N LYS A 101 10.86 18.40 -6.92
CA LYS A 101 9.92 19.40 -6.41
C LYS A 101 10.09 20.74 -7.18
N PRO A 102 8.99 21.41 -7.58
CA PRO A 102 7.61 21.04 -7.41
C PRO A 102 7.12 20.03 -8.44
N PHE A 103 6.26 19.11 -8.04
CA PHE A 103 5.68 18.07 -8.90
C PHE A 103 4.15 18.05 -8.82
N SER A 104 3.52 17.49 -9.83
CA SER A 104 2.09 17.20 -9.78
C SER A 104 1.83 15.87 -9.08
N PHE A 105 0.70 15.78 -8.35
CA PHE A 105 0.32 14.53 -7.71
C PHE A 105 0.10 13.38 -8.71
N SER A 106 -0.37 13.70 -9.92
CA SER A 106 -0.51 12.72 -11.00
C SER A 106 0.83 12.14 -11.47
N GLU A 107 1.89 12.97 -11.53
CA GLU A 107 3.25 12.50 -11.85
C GLU A 107 3.77 11.57 -10.75
N LEU A 108 3.64 11.97 -9.48
CA LEU A 108 4.01 11.12 -8.35
C LEU A 108 3.33 9.76 -8.42
N LEU A 109 2.01 9.71 -8.64
CA LEU A 109 1.27 8.46 -8.76
C LEU A 109 1.74 7.58 -9.94
N ALA A 110 2.08 8.19 -11.07
CA ALA A 110 2.60 7.46 -12.23
C ALA A 110 3.95 6.81 -11.92
N ARG A 111 4.85 7.52 -11.22
CA ARG A 111 6.16 7.02 -10.79
C ARG A 111 6.04 5.92 -9.74
N ILE A 112 5.21 6.12 -8.71
CA ILE A 112 4.91 5.09 -7.71
C ILE A 112 4.48 3.79 -8.38
N LYS A 113 3.51 3.84 -9.31
CA LYS A 113 3.06 2.66 -10.06
C LYS A 113 4.19 2.00 -10.86
N THR A 114 5.08 2.80 -11.43
CA THR A 114 6.20 2.29 -12.23
C THR A 114 7.24 1.60 -11.35
N VAL A 115 7.59 2.20 -10.22
CA VAL A 115 8.57 1.67 -9.26
C VAL A 115 8.04 0.37 -8.63
N LEU A 116 6.79 0.38 -8.16
CA LEU A 116 6.16 -0.81 -7.60
C LEU A 116 6.11 -1.97 -8.60
N ARG A 117 5.84 -1.69 -9.87
CA ARG A 117 5.87 -2.71 -10.93
C ARG A 117 7.26 -3.34 -11.13
N ARG A 118 8.35 -2.56 -11.04
CA ARG A 118 9.72 -3.08 -11.17
C ARG A 118 10.13 -3.93 -9.98
N GLY A 119 9.75 -3.54 -8.76
CA GLY A 119 10.02 -4.30 -7.54
C GLY A 119 9.34 -5.68 -7.53
N ILE A 120 8.19 -5.81 -8.17
CA ILE A 120 7.41 -7.04 -8.24
C ILE A 120 7.97 -8.04 -9.28
N GLN A 121 8.69 -7.57 -10.30
CA GLN A 121 9.30 -8.48 -11.29
C GLN A 121 10.40 -9.39 -10.71
N SER A 122 10.83 -9.13 -9.48
CA SER A 122 11.88 -9.96 -8.86
C SER A 122 11.40 -11.06 -7.93
N GLN A 123 10.15 -11.07 -7.40
CA GLN A 123 9.73 -12.17 -6.50
C GLN A 123 8.22 -12.45 -6.30
N GLU A 124 7.26 -11.58 -6.70
CA GLU A 124 5.83 -11.92 -6.50
C GLU A 124 4.96 -11.51 -7.68
N SER A 125 3.93 -12.31 -7.95
CA SER A 125 2.88 -12.03 -8.93
C SER A 125 2.29 -10.63 -8.73
N THR A 126 2.31 -9.78 -9.78
CA THR A 126 1.63 -8.47 -9.79
C THR A 126 0.12 -8.58 -9.63
N THR A 127 -0.38 -9.81 -9.65
CA THR A 127 -1.79 -10.16 -9.54
C THR A 127 -1.97 -11.10 -8.36
N LEU A 128 -2.78 -10.68 -7.40
CA LEU A 128 -3.26 -11.57 -6.36
C LEU A 128 -4.43 -12.37 -6.91
N GLN A 129 -4.53 -13.63 -6.52
CA GLN A 129 -5.61 -14.50 -6.95
C GLN A 129 -6.10 -15.35 -5.78
N VAL A 130 -7.44 -15.42 -5.63
CA VAL A 130 -8.13 -16.31 -4.69
C VAL A 130 -9.32 -16.91 -5.45
N ALA A 131 -9.29 -18.19 -5.70
CA ALA A 131 -10.23 -18.86 -6.58
C ALA A 131 -10.33 -18.16 -7.96
N ASP A 132 -11.51 -17.70 -8.34
CA ASP A 132 -11.80 -16.98 -9.58
C ASP A 132 -11.67 -15.45 -9.47
N LEU A 133 -11.33 -14.93 -8.28
CA LEU A 133 -11.13 -13.51 -7.99
C LEU A 133 -9.67 -13.14 -8.24
N GLN A 134 -9.43 -12.11 -9.06
CA GLN A 134 -8.11 -11.60 -9.42
C GLN A 134 -7.99 -10.11 -9.12
N LEU A 135 -6.84 -9.68 -8.63
CA LEU A 135 -6.53 -8.30 -8.30
C LEU A 135 -5.18 -7.89 -8.90
N ASP A 136 -5.21 -7.11 -9.99
CA ASP A 136 -4.02 -6.51 -10.60
C ASP A 136 -3.62 -5.25 -9.80
N LEU A 137 -2.55 -5.38 -9.04
CA LEU A 137 -2.06 -4.33 -8.14
C LEU A 137 -1.48 -3.14 -8.90
N VAL A 138 -0.89 -3.39 -10.07
CA VAL A 138 -0.24 -2.37 -10.90
C VAL A 138 -1.27 -1.53 -11.64
N ARG A 139 -2.21 -2.21 -12.33
CA ARG A 139 -3.28 -1.52 -13.06
C ARG A 139 -4.42 -1.07 -12.14
N ARG A 140 -4.40 -1.48 -10.87
CA ARG A 140 -5.45 -1.28 -9.88
C ARG A 140 -6.83 -1.71 -10.40
N ARG A 141 -6.89 -2.95 -10.89
CA ARG A 141 -8.09 -3.57 -11.45
C ARG A 141 -8.42 -4.85 -10.73
N ALA A 142 -9.71 -5.09 -10.52
CA ALA A 142 -10.22 -6.33 -9.98
C ALA A 142 -11.12 -7.01 -11.02
N SER A 143 -11.10 -8.33 -11.06
CA SER A 143 -12.03 -9.13 -11.85
C SER A 143 -12.39 -10.42 -11.11
N ARG A 144 -13.59 -10.95 -11.37
CA ARG A 144 -14.04 -12.23 -10.86
C ARG A 144 -14.70 -13.03 -11.98
N ALA A 145 -14.29 -14.28 -12.16
CA ALA A 145 -14.70 -15.13 -13.28
C ALA A 145 -14.56 -14.41 -14.63
N GLY A 146 -13.47 -13.65 -14.83
CA GLY A 146 -13.23 -12.84 -16.03
C GLY A 146 -14.06 -11.54 -16.13
N ARG A 147 -15.06 -11.32 -15.27
CA ARG A 147 -15.88 -10.11 -15.24
C ARG A 147 -15.19 -9.02 -14.42
N ARG A 148 -15.02 -7.83 -15.01
CA ARG A 148 -14.45 -6.67 -14.33
C ARG A 148 -15.36 -6.19 -13.20
N LEU A 149 -14.74 -5.90 -12.03
CA LEU A 149 -15.38 -5.32 -10.86
C LEU A 149 -15.06 -3.82 -10.79
N ASP A 150 -16.09 -3.00 -10.55
CA ASP A 150 -15.93 -1.56 -10.37
C ASP A 150 -15.78 -1.22 -8.88
N LEU A 151 -14.53 -1.14 -8.42
CA LEU A 151 -14.17 -0.86 -7.05
C LEU A 151 -13.69 0.58 -6.89
N THR A 152 -14.16 1.26 -5.84
CA THR A 152 -13.55 2.51 -5.39
C THR A 152 -12.13 2.26 -4.86
N ALA A 153 -11.32 3.32 -4.71
CA ALA A 153 -9.95 3.21 -4.19
C ALA A 153 -9.91 2.54 -2.80
N LYS A 154 -10.89 2.84 -1.92
CA LYS A 154 -10.99 2.23 -0.59
C LYS A 154 -11.40 0.75 -0.64
N GLU A 155 -12.35 0.40 -1.49
CA GLU A 155 -12.76 -1.00 -1.69
C GLU A 155 -11.63 -1.83 -2.28
N PHE A 156 -10.87 -1.25 -3.22
CA PHE A 156 -9.68 -1.89 -3.79
C PHE A 156 -8.63 -2.18 -2.70
N GLY A 157 -8.29 -1.19 -1.86
CA GLY A 157 -7.34 -1.38 -0.76
C GLY A 157 -7.83 -2.40 0.28
N LEU A 158 -9.13 -2.41 0.58
CA LEU A 158 -9.73 -3.40 1.47
C LEU A 158 -9.67 -4.82 0.87
N LEU A 159 -9.94 -4.96 -0.42
CA LEU A 159 -9.80 -6.23 -1.12
C LEU A 159 -8.34 -6.71 -1.13
N GLU A 160 -7.40 -5.82 -1.42
CA GLU A 160 -5.96 -6.13 -1.36
C GLU A 160 -5.55 -6.64 0.02
N LEU A 161 -6.00 -5.98 1.10
CA LEU A 161 -5.73 -6.40 2.47
C LEU A 161 -6.20 -7.83 2.73
N PHE A 162 -7.42 -8.16 2.32
CA PHE A 162 -7.96 -9.51 2.48
C PHE A 162 -7.24 -10.56 1.63
N MET A 163 -6.92 -10.23 0.37
CA MET A 163 -6.26 -11.19 -0.54
C MET A 163 -4.81 -11.48 -0.14
N ARG A 164 -4.08 -10.49 0.42
CA ARG A 164 -2.74 -10.70 0.97
C ARG A 164 -2.74 -11.55 2.25
N ARG A 165 -3.86 -11.60 2.94
CA ARG A 165 -4.07 -12.36 4.17
C ARG A 165 -5.18 -13.40 3.99
N GLN A 166 -5.13 -14.10 2.86
CA GLN A 166 -6.07 -15.17 2.53
C GLN A 166 -6.12 -16.20 3.67
N GLY A 167 -7.32 -16.61 4.09
CA GLY A 167 -7.54 -17.59 5.15
C GLY A 167 -7.36 -17.03 6.58
N GLU A 168 -6.83 -15.81 6.74
CA GLU A 168 -6.67 -15.18 8.06
C GLU A 168 -7.96 -14.44 8.46
N VAL A 169 -8.43 -14.67 9.68
CA VAL A 169 -9.56 -13.91 10.25
C VAL A 169 -9.06 -12.55 10.72
N LEU A 170 -9.49 -11.49 10.04
CA LEU A 170 -9.10 -10.12 10.36
C LEU A 170 -10.11 -9.48 11.31
N PRO A 171 -9.71 -9.14 12.56
CA PRO A 171 -10.56 -8.42 13.51
C PRO A 171 -10.94 -7.02 12.97
N ARG A 172 -12.13 -6.53 13.34
CA ARG A 172 -12.57 -5.18 12.93
C ARG A 172 -11.61 -4.09 13.33
N THR A 173 -11.01 -4.19 14.52
CA THR A 173 -10.02 -3.24 15.02
C THR A 173 -8.76 -3.18 14.15
N LEU A 174 -8.27 -4.34 13.70
CA LEU A 174 -7.13 -4.42 12.80
C LEU A 174 -7.46 -3.82 11.42
N ILE A 175 -8.62 -4.16 10.85
CA ILE A 175 -9.07 -3.56 9.58
C ILE A 175 -9.19 -2.05 9.72
N ALA A 176 -9.74 -1.56 10.84
CA ALA A 176 -9.86 -0.13 11.12
C ALA A 176 -8.51 0.57 11.19
N SER A 177 -7.58 0.04 11.96
CA SER A 177 -6.25 0.64 12.13
C SER A 177 -5.46 0.69 10.82
N LEU A 178 -5.60 -0.33 9.98
CA LEU A 178 -4.92 -0.39 8.68
C LEU A 178 -5.55 0.49 7.60
N MET A 179 -6.90 0.65 7.62
CA MET A 179 -7.64 1.32 6.54
C MET A 179 -8.05 2.76 6.84
N TRP A 180 -8.20 3.15 8.10
CA TRP A 180 -8.81 4.44 8.46
C TRP A 180 -7.99 5.32 9.38
N ASP A 181 -6.85 4.87 9.95
CA ASP A 181 -5.99 5.69 10.85
C ASP A 181 -6.80 6.38 11.98
N ILE A 182 -7.81 5.70 12.50
CA ILE A 182 -8.69 6.23 13.53
C ILE A 182 -8.41 5.46 14.80
N ASN A 183 -8.19 6.18 15.91
CA ASN A 183 -8.40 5.64 17.24
C ASN A 183 -9.88 5.22 17.29
N PHE A 184 -10.11 3.92 17.12
CA PHE A 184 -11.39 3.35 16.82
C PHE A 184 -12.27 3.39 18.07
N ASP A 185 -13.24 4.29 18.09
CA ASP A 185 -14.38 4.15 18.98
C ASP A 185 -15.24 2.98 18.46
N SER A 186 -15.40 1.95 19.27
CA SER A 186 -15.99 0.64 18.93
C SER A 186 -17.42 0.69 18.37
N GLU A 187 -18.03 1.87 18.34
CA GLU A 187 -19.41 2.10 17.89
C GLU A 187 -19.51 2.44 16.37
N SER A 188 -18.42 2.65 15.67
CA SER A 188 -18.52 3.05 14.25
C SER A 188 -18.80 1.84 13.35
N ASN A 189 -19.96 1.82 12.69
CA ASN A 189 -20.36 0.84 11.69
C ASN A 189 -19.58 0.94 10.36
N VAL A 190 -18.53 1.78 10.30
CA VAL A 190 -17.78 2.07 9.06
C VAL A 190 -17.21 0.80 8.43
N ILE A 191 -16.64 -0.11 9.24
CA ILE A 191 -16.07 -1.37 8.74
C ILE A 191 -17.17 -2.29 8.22
N VAL A 192 -18.27 -2.39 8.96
CA VAL A 192 -19.41 -3.23 8.55
C VAL A 192 -19.96 -2.78 7.20
N VAL A 193 -20.11 -1.46 7.03
CA VAL A 193 -20.58 -0.85 5.77
C VAL A 193 -19.56 -1.06 4.65
N ALA A 194 -18.28 -0.85 4.91
CA ALA A 194 -17.23 -1.01 3.90
C ALA A 194 -17.12 -2.47 3.42
N VAL A 195 -17.09 -3.41 4.35
CA VAL A 195 -17.09 -4.85 4.05
C VAL A 195 -18.39 -5.26 3.33
N GLY A 196 -19.54 -4.74 3.75
CA GLY A 196 -20.82 -4.99 3.09
C GLY A 196 -20.82 -4.52 1.64
N ARG A 197 -20.32 -3.30 1.36
CA ARG A 197 -20.19 -2.76 -0.01
C ARG A 197 -19.21 -3.57 -0.85
N LEU A 198 -18.07 -3.94 -0.29
CA LEU A 198 -17.11 -4.80 -0.99
C LEU A 198 -17.73 -6.14 -1.32
N ARG A 199 -18.37 -6.79 -0.34
CA ARG A 199 -19.04 -8.09 -0.52
C ARG A 199 -20.09 -8.04 -1.64
N SER A 200 -20.93 -7.00 -1.68
CA SER A 200 -21.93 -6.89 -2.74
C SER A 200 -21.33 -6.84 -4.15
N LYS A 201 -20.13 -6.30 -4.29
CA LYS A 201 -19.44 -6.22 -5.58
C LYS A 201 -18.70 -7.49 -5.95
N ILE A 202 -18.10 -8.18 -4.97
CA ILE A 202 -17.30 -9.37 -5.27
C ILE A 202 -18.09 -10.66 -5.18
N ASP A 203 -19.18 -10.72 -4.38
CA ASP A 203 -19.86 -11.97 -4.07
C ASP A 203 -21.31 -12.06 -4.55
N ASP A 204 -22.10 -10.95 -4.57
CA ASP A 204 -23.56 -11.06 -4.78
C ASP A 204 -23.95 -11.69 -6.12
N ALA A 205 -23.17 -11.42 -7.16
CA ALA A 205 -23.42 -11.95 -8.50
C ALA A 205 -22.84 -13.36 -8.76
N PHE A 206 -22.27 -14.00 -7.72
CA PHE A 206 -21.58 -15.30 -7.85
C PHE A 206 -22.09 -16.28 -6.79
N ASP A 207 -22.15 -17.56 -7.15
CA ASP A 207 -22.64 -18.62 -6.24
C ASP A 207 -21.67 -18.83 -5.05
N ALA A 208 -20.39 -18.98 -5.34
CA ALA A 208 -19.35 -19.12 -4.33
C ALA A 208 -19.09 -17.79 -3.62
N LYS A 209 -19.23 -17.75 -2.28
CA LYS A 209 -18.98 -16.56 -1.47
C LYS A 209 -17.58 -16.64 -0.87
N LEU A 210 -16.71 -15.68 -1.22
CA LEU A 210 -15.32 -15.67 -0.78
C LEU A 210 -15.11 -14.87 0.51
N LEU A 211 -15.86 -13.76 0.70
CA LEU A 211 -15.72 -12.88 1.86
C LEU A 211 -16.75 -13.22 2.93
N ARG A 212 -16.32 -13.95 3.95
CA ARG A 212 -17.19 -14.47 5.02
C ARG A 212 -17.04 -13.67 6.31
N THR A 213 -18.09 -13.71 7.13
CA THR A 213 -18.08 -13.15 8.50
C THR A 213 -17.88 -14.29 9.49
N VAL A 214 -16.84 -14.16 10.31
CA VAL A 214 -16.62 -15.05 11.46
C VAL A 214 -17.21 -14.35 12.69
N ARG A 215 -18.34 -14.88 13.20
CA ARG A 215 -19.09 -14.26 14.29
C ARG A 215 -18.21 -14.02 15.52
N GLY A 216 -18.22 -12.79 16.02
CA GLY A 216 -17.45 -12.39 17.21
C GLY A 216 -15.95 -12.17 16.96
N MET A 217 -15.39 -12.59 15.81
CA MET A 217 -13.95 -12.52 15.53
C MET A 217 -13.59 -11.51 14.42
N GLY A 218 -14.35 -11.44 13.32
CA GLY A 218 -14.04 -10.53 12.23
C GLY A 218 -14.51 -11.03 10.86
N TYR A 219 -13.65 -10.83 9.86
CA TYR A 219 -13.92 -11.22 8.48
C TYR A 219 -12.74 -12.01 7.91
N VAL A 220 -13.03 -12.92 6.99
CA VAL A 220 -12.03 -13.73 6.28
C VAL A 220 -12.39 -13.79 4.80
N LEU A 221 -11.37 -13.70 3.95
CA LEU A 221 -11.50 -13.98 2.52
C LEU A 221 -10.74 -15.27 2.22
N ASP A 222 -11.47 -16.27 1.72
CA ASP A 222 -10.94 -17.60 1.46
C ASP A 222 -11.69 -18.30 0.35
N GLU A 223 -11.10 -19.36 -0.19
CA GLU A 223 -11.80 -20.25 -1.10
C GLU A 223 -12.93 -20.98 -0.35
N PRO A 224 -14.12 -21.17 -0.96
CA PRO A 224 -15.15 -21.96 -0.34
C PRO A 224 -14.63 -23.39 -0.14
N GLU A 225 -14.77 -23.93 1.07
CA GLU A 225 -14.51 -25.35 1.30
C GLU A 225 -15.38 -26.17 0.35
N PRO A 226 -14.84 -27.19 -0.34
CA PRO A 226 -15.68 -28.10 -1.10
C PRO A 226 -16.72 -28.69 -0.15
N GLU A 227 -18.00 -28.57 -0.52
CA GLU A 227 -19.08 -29.23 0.22
C GLU A 227 -18.71 -30.72 0.30
N THR A 228 -18.26 -31.16 1.46
CA THR A 228 -18.20 -32.59 1.77
C THR A 228 -19.65 -33.06 1.84
N GLU A 229 -20.12 -33.66 0.74
CA GLU A 229 -21.39 -34.37 0.76
C GLU A 229 -21.36 -35.40 1.92
N PRO A 230 -22.47 -35.51 2.67
CA PRO A 230 -22.60 -36.41 3.81
C PRO A 230 -22.62 -37.89 3.41
#